data_5c50d7b06116124da045f7410b939015
#
_entry.id   5c50d7b06116124da045f7410b939015
#
_cell.length_a   1.000
_cell.length_b   1.000
_cell.length_c   1.000
_cell.angle_alpha   90.00
_cell.angle_beta   90.00
_cell.angle_gamma   90.00
#
_symmetry.space_group_name_H-M   'P 1'
#
loop_
_entity.id
_entity.type
_entity.pdbx_description
1 polymer ?
#
loop_
_entity_poly.entity_id
_entity_poly.type
_entity_poly.pdbx_seq_one_letter_code
_entity_poly.pdbx_strand_id
1 'polypeptide(L)'
;PAHAHDIRRGDIIKFVDGSPFHPVESFNFVKDNDGNFLPTKQEHKLVVFRSDVSIELSVTPVYENLFDSYRSATSNSVLEFSAGNKTIGYIRFWALSRSTHDIINYQTLLAELDDTDGIIFDFRNGLGFLDPQHLDLIFPNRSSYFSYSYASGPLMDFSKASPNSAVSPYRKPIAVLINEGTRGGTELFAYQLDKLQRVVSLGEATRGEISNYLFGDSFRKEGLRIDGKLFHNNSISPEKIITYPYENTERGDPQFDAAINALLGII
;
A
#
# COMPACT_ATOMS: atom_id res chain seq x y z
N PRO A 1 16.07 4.04 0.09
CA PRO A 1 17.04 4.75 0.92
C PRO A 1 17.26 4.08 2.28
N ALA A 2 16.20 3.90 3.11
CA ALA A 2 16.34 3.33 4.46
C ALA A 2 17.05 1.96 4.46
N HIS A 3 16.65 1.04 3.60
CA HIS A 3 17.28 -0.29 3.51
C HIS A 3 18.76 -0.22 3.08
N ALA A 4 19.13 0.72 2.22
CA ALA A 4 20.53 0.90 1.80
C ALA A 4 21.43 1.38 2.97
N HIS A 5 20.84 1.92 4.02
CA HIS A 5 21.51 2.36 5.25
C HIS A 5 21.28 1.43 6.44
N ASP A 6 20.90 0.17 6.20
CA ASP A 6 20.63 -0.88 7.20
C ASP A 6 19.53 -0.52 8.22
N ILE A 7 18.62 0.39 7.90
CA ILE A 7 17.40 0.59 8.69
C ILE A 7 16.43 -0.55 8.39
N ARG A 8 15.98 -1.25 9.42
CA ARG A 8 15.15 -2.45 9.33
C ARG A 8 13.78 -2.22 9.96
N ARG A 9 12.84 -3.07 9.59
CA ARG A 9 11.56 -3.17 10.28
C ARG A 9 11.79 -3.49 11.77
N GLY A 10 11.05 -2.81 12.65
CA GLY A 10 11.20 -2.96 14.10
C GLY A 10 12.25 -2.07 14.74
N ASP A 11 13.09 -1.38 13.97
CA ASP A 11 14.03 -0.39 14.51
C ASP A 11 13.27 0.79 15.12
N ILE A 12 13.68 1.18 16.31
CA ILE A 12 13.15 2.36 17.02
C ILE A 12 14.20 3.46 16.97
N ILE A 13 13.96 4.52 16.22
CA ILE A 13 14.86 5.67 16.18
C ILE A 13 14.72 6.44 17.50
N LYS A 14 15.81 6.59 18.23
CA LYS A 14 15.87 7.30 19.52
C LYS A 14 16.48 8.68 19.39
N PHE A 15 17.57 8.79 18.64
CA PHE A 15 18.29 10.05 18.49
C PHE A 15 18.71 10.30 17.05
N VAL A 16 18.78 11.58 16.70
CA VAL A 16 19.35 12.09 15.45
C VAL A 16 20.33 13.18 15.82
N ASP A 17 21.60 13.05 15.39
CA ASP A 17 22.71 14.00 15.70
C ASP A 17 22.82 14.32 17.20
N GLY A 18 22.59 13.33 18.04
CA GLY A 18 22.68 13.46 19.50
C GLY A 18 21.41 14.05 20.17
N SER A 19 20.42 14.51 19.41
CA SER A 19 19.16 15.04 19.93
C SER A 19 18.06 13.96 19.87
N PRO A 20 17.08 13.94 20.80
CA PRO A 20 15.94 13.03 20.73
C PRO A 20 15.22 13.14 19.39
N PHE A 21 14.83 11.99 18.81
CA PHE A 21 14.15 11.94 17.52
C PHE A 21 12.78 12.64 17.57
N HIS A 22 12.55 13.52 16.62
CA HIS A 22 11.24 14.09 16.34
C HIS A 22 10.90 13.87 14.85
N PRO A 23 9.72 13.34 14.51
CA PRO A 23 9.40 12.90 13.15
C PRO A 23 9.40 14.01 12.10
N VAL A 24 9.26 15.27 12.49
CA VAL A 24 9.27 16.44 11.59
C VAL A 24 10.57 17.22 11.71
N GLU A 25 11.01 17.52 12.92
CA GLU A 25 12.08 18.49 13.16
C GLU A 25 13.49 17.93 13.02
N SER A 26 13.67 16.62 13.27
CA SER A 26 15.01 16.01 13.29
C SER A 26 15.77 16.15 11.97
N PHE A 27 15.08 16.26 10.84
CA PHE A 27 15.68 16.44 9.52
C PHE A 27 15.30 17.77 8.85
N ASN A 28 14.50 18.61 9.50
CA ASN A 28 13.92 19.83 8.94
C ASN A 28 14.16 21.02 9.89
N PHE A 29 15.42 21.40 10.10
CA PHE A 29 15.77 22.47 11.04
C PHE A 29 16.19 23.79 10.36
N VAL A 30 16.48 23.79 9.07
CA VAL A 30 16.75 25.00 8.31
C VAL A 30 15.48 25.52 7.68
N LYS A 31 15.16 26.80 7.92
CA LYS A 31 13.97 27.47 7.35
C LYS A 31 14.39 28.64 6.48
N ASP A 32 13.60 28.92 5.43
CA ASP A 32 13.68 30.13 4.65
C ASP A 32 13.06 31.34 5.39
N ASN A 33 13.10 32.51 4.75
CA ASN A 33 12.55 33.74 5.32
C ASN A 33 11.02 33.69 5.52
N ASP A 34 10.32 32.82 4.82
CA ASP A 34 8.86 32.62 4.90
C ASP A 34 8.49 31.52 5.91
N GLY A 35 9.49 30.91 6.57
CA GLY A 35 9.32 29.86 7.58
C GLY A 35 9.15 28.44 7.01
N ASN A 36 9.32 28.23 5.71
CA ASN A 36 9.28 26.91 5.10
C ASN A 36 10.60 26.16 5.34
N PHE A 37 10.52 24.86 5.60
CA PHE A 37 11.70 24.04 5.76
C PHE A 37 12.46 23.90 4.44
N LEU A 38 13.77 24.14 4.51
CA LEU A 38 14.67 23.93 3.38
C LEU A 38 15.25 22.52 3.41
N PRO A 39 15.30 21.83 2.26
CA PRO A 39 15.93 20.51 2.18
C PRO A 39 17.43 20.61 2.44
N THR A 40 17.89 19.84 3.42
CA THR A 40 19.32 19.68 3.69
C THR A 40 19.77 18.30 3.23
N LYS A 41 20.80 18.25 2.37
CA LYS A 41 21.38 16.98 1.89
C LYS A 41 22.60 16.58 2.71
N GLN A 42 22.60 16.86 4.00
CA GLN A 42 23.70 16.45 4.87
C GLN A 42 23.45 15.04 5.42
N GLU A 43 24.54 14.37 5.74
CA GLU A 43 24.50 13.10 6.46
C GLU A 43 24.11 13.34 7.92
N HIS A 44 23.20 12.52 8.44
CA HIS A 44 22.77 12.53 9.83
C HIS A 44 23.15 11.22 10.51
N LYS A 45 23.54 11.30 11.78
CA LYS A 45 23.81 10.15 12.62
C LYS A 45 22.56 9.76 13.38
N LEU A 46 22.09 8.54 13.16
CA LEU A 46 20.95 7.96 13.88
C LEU A 46 21.45 7.04 14.98
N VAL A 47 20.80 7.08 16.13
CA VAL A 47 20.87 6.01 17.12
C VAL A 47 19.53 5.27 17.10
N VAL A 48 19.56 4.03 16.69
CA VAL A 48 18.41 3.14 16.63
C VAL A 48 18.52 2.02 17.65
N PHE A 49 17.38 1.57 18.17
CA PHE A 49 17.28 0.38 19.01
C PHE A 49 16.69 -0.76 18.19
N ARG A 50 17.43 -1.85 18.11
CA ARG A 50 17.05 -3.10 17.44
C ARG A 50 17.21 -4.23 18.43
N SER A 51 16.10 -4.89 18.81
CA SER A 51 16.11 -5.99 19.78
C SER A 51 16.93 -5.64 21.05
N ASP A 52 16.68 -4.48 21.64
CA ASP A 52 17.35 -3.92 22.83
C ASP A 52 18.83 -3.56 22.65
N VAL A 53 19.37 -3.64 21.45
CA VAL A 53 20.74 -3.21 21.13
C VAL A 53 20.71 -1.82 20.51
N SER A 54 21.56 -0.93 21.01
CA SER A 54 21.77 0.39 20.41
C SER A 54 22.74 0.28 19.22
N ILE A 55 22.33 0.79 18.07
CA ILE A 55 23.09 0.77 16.82
C ILE A 55 23.21 2.19 16.29
N GLU A 56 24.41 2.60 15.90
CA GLU A 56 24.63 3.87 15.20
C GLU A 56 24.61 3.63 13.69
N LEU A 57 23.84 4.44 12.97
CA LEU A 57 23.71 4.41 11.53
C LEU A 57 23.87 5.82 10.97
N SER A 58 24.41 5.95 9.75
CA SER A 58 24.43 7.20 9.01
C SER A 58 23.38 7.18 7.90
N VAL A 59 22.61 8.26 7.75
CA VAL A 59 21.63 8.41 6.69
C VAL A 59 21.68 9.80 6.07
N THR A 60 21.44 9.85 4.75
CA THR A 60 21.24 11.11 4.04
C THR A 60 19.78 11.17 3.58
N PRO A 61 18.98 12.13 4.05
CA PRO A 61 17.62 12.31 3.60
C PRO A 61 17.52 12.60 2.10
N VAL A 62 16.49 12.05 1.47
CA VAL A 62 16.13 12.34 0.09
C VAL A 62 14.91 13.24 0.07
N TYR A 63 15.00 14.35 -0.65
CA TYR A 63 13.92 15.31 -0.82
C TYR A 63 13.37 15.20 -2.24
N GLU A 64 12.25 14.55 -2.37
CA GLU A 64 11.56 14.38 -3.64
C GLU A 64 10.04 14.43 -3.43
N ASN A 65 9.29 14.52 -4.52
CA ASN A 65 7.83 14.42 -4.42
C ASN A 65 7.45 13.04 -3.88
N LEU A 66 6.61 13.00 -2.87
CA LEU A 66 6.23 11.76 -2.18
C LEU A 66 5.59 10.73 -3.13
N PHE A 67 4.77 11.18 -4.08
CA PHE A 67 4.17 10.27 -5.06
C PHE A 67 5.17 9.73 -6.08
N ASP A 68 6.21 10.51 -6.42
CA ASP A 68 7.31 10.02 -7.27
C ASP A 68 8.12 8.95 -6.55
N SER A 69 8.39 9.14 -5.25
CA SER A 69 9.02 8.13 -4.40
C SER A 69 8.19 6.85 -4.34
N TYR A 70 6.88 6.94 -4.13
CA TYR A 70 5.99 5.79 -4.08
C TYR A 70 5.89 5.08 -5.43
N ARG A 71 5.85 5.82 -6.54
CA ARG A 71 5.86 5.25 -7.89
C ARG A 71 7.14 4.45 -8.13
N SER A 72 8.29 5.04 -7.84
CA SER A 72 9.58 4.37 -7.97
C SER A 72 9.68 3.15 -7.07
N ALA A 73 9.20 3.24 -5.83
CA ALA A 73 9.20 2.13 -4.90
C ALA A 73 8.28 0.99 -5.38
N THR A 74 7.12 1.30 -5.95
CA THR A 74 6.20 0.31 -6.53
C THR A 74 6.85 -0.38 -7.73
N SER A 75 7.41 0.37 -8.68
CA SER A 75 8.08 -0.20 -9.87
C SER A 75 9.28 -1.07 -9.47
N ASN A 76 10.08 -0.64 -8.50
CA ASN A 76 11.22 -1.40 -8.00
C ASN A 76 10.83 -2.62 -7.14
N SER A 77 9.58 -2.78 -6.79
CA SER A 77 9.10 -3.92 -6.00
C SER A 77 8.70 -5.12 -6.84
N VAL A 78 8.53 -4.93 -8.15
CA VAL A 78 8.09 -6.00 -9.04
C VAL A 78 9.14 -7.11 -9.09
N LEU A 79 8.69 -8.32 -8.80
CA LEU A 79 9.52 -9.52 -8.75
C LEU A 79 8.77 -10.70 -9.37
N GLU A 80 9.52 -11.59 -10.00
CA GLU A 80 9.10 -12.94 -10.32
C GLU A 80 10.02 -13.94 -9.60
N PHE A 81 9.46 -14.98 -9.04
CA PHE A 81 10.24 -16.01 -8.38
C PHE A 81 9.59 -17.38 -8.51
N SER A 82 10.40 -18.42 -8.45
CA SER A 82 9.93 -19.80 -8.49
C SER A 82 9.51 -20.28 -7.11
N ALA A 83 8.34 -20.91 -7.01
CA ALA A 83 7.84 -21.58 -5.85
C ALA A 83 7.39 -22.99 -6.24
N GLY A 84 8.20 -23.98 -5.95
CA GLY A 84 8.02 -25.35 -6.51
C GLY A 84 8.19 -25.35 -8.02
N ASN A 85 7.15 -25.80 -8.76
CA ASN A 85 7.10 -25.81 -10.22
C ASN A 85 6.27 -24.64 -10.80
N LYS A 86 6.01 -23.62 -9.98
CA LYS A 86 5.20 -22.46 -10.34
C LYS A 86 6.03 -21.20 -10.32
N THR A 87 5.62 -20.21 -11.10
CA THR A 87 6.16 -18.85 -11.09
C THR A 87 5.16 -17.91 -10.44
N ILE A 88 5.58 -17.23 -9.39
CA ILE A 88 4.77 -16.27 -8.64
C ILE A 88 5.27 -14.86 -8.92
N GLY A 89 4.37 -13.97 -9.29
CA GLY A 89 4.61 -12.54 -9.37
C GLY A 89 4.41 -11.85 -8.03
N TYR A 90 5.08 -10.73 -7.83
CA TYR A 90 4.88 -9.88 -6.67
C TYR A 90 4.93 -8.41 -7.08
N ILE A 91 4.02 -7.63 -6.52
CA ILE A 91 4.03 -6.18 -6.63
C ILE A 91 3.55 -5.56 -5.33
N ARG A 92 4.26 -4.54 -4.84
CA ARG A 92 3.86 -3.76 -3.67
C ARG A 92 3.32 -2.40 -4.08
N PHE A 93 2.09 -2.12 -3.70
CA PHE A 93 1.43 -0.83 -3.93
C PHE A 93 1.64 0.09 -2.74
N TRP A 94 2.61 0.97 -2.81
CA TRP A 94 2.87 1.96 -1.75
C TRP A 94 1.83 3.08 -1.73
N ALA A 95 1.37 3.50 -2.89
CA ALA A 95 0.26 4.43 -3.00
C ALA A 95 -0.49 4.24 -4.31
N LEU A 96 -1.79 4.47 -4.31
CA LEU A 96 -2.60 4.59 -5.52
C LEU A 96 -2.80 6.07 -5.85
N SER A 97 -2.65 6.44 -7.11
CA SER A 97 -2.86 7.79 -7.61
C SER A 97 -3.84 7.77 -8.79
N ARG A 98 -4.69 8.79 -8.90
CA ARG A 98 -5.62 8.98 -10.01
C ARG A 98 -4.97 9.58 -11.26
N SER A 99 -3.68 9.83 -11.22
CA SER A 99 -2.92 10.31 -12.36
C SER A 99 -2.95 9.27 -13.48
N THR A 100 -3.24 9.70 -14.70
CA THR A 100 -3.21 8.83 -15.88
C THR A 100 -1.85 8.16 -16.06
N HIS A 101 -0.77 8.87 -15.75
CA HIS A 101 0.58 8.33 -15.80
C HIS A 101 0.76 7.14 -14.84
N ASP A 102 0.25 7.23 -13.61
CA ASP A 102 0.36 6.15 -12.63
C ASP A 102 -0.51 4.96 -13.02
N ILE A 103 -1.71 5.20 -13.54
CA ILE A 103 -2.59 4.13 -14.03
C ILE A 103 -1.94 3.36 -15.18
N ILE A 104 -1.32 4.07 -16.14
CA ILE A 104 -0.57 3.43 -17.24
C ILE A 104 0.63 2.66 -16.69
N ASN A 105 1.34 3.21 -15.70
CA ASN A 105 2.46 2.51 -15.07
C ASN A 105 2.01 1.17 -14.44
N TYR A 106 0.91 1.17 -13.68
CA TYR A 106 0.36 -0.08 -13.10
C TYR A 106 -0.05 -1.08 -14.17
N GLN A 107 -0.62 -0.63 -15.30
CA GLN A 107 -0.93 -1.50 -16.44
C GLN A 107 0.31 -2.18 -16.99
N THR A 108 1.40 -1.42 -17.15
CA THR A 108 2.69 -1.94 -17.64
C THR A 108 3.26 -2.97 -16.67
N LEU A 109 3.31 -2.65 -15.38
CA LEU A 109 3.85 -3.54 -14.35
C LEU A 109 3.06 -4.86 -14.24
N LEU A 110 1.74 -4.82 -14.40
CA LEU A 110 0.92 -6.01 -14.39
C LEU A 110 1.07 -6.84 -15.68
N ALA A 111 1.28 -6.17 -16.82
CA ALA A 111 1.56 -6.85 -18.07
C ALA A 111 2.91 -7.61 -18.03
N GLU A 112 3.91 -7.07 -17.34
CA GLU A 112 5.18 -7.76 -17.11
C GLU A 112 5.01 -9.06 -16.32
N LEU A 113 4.00 -9.14 -15.45
CA LEU A 113 3.70 -10.30 -14.61
C LEU A 113 2.63 -11.24 -15.21
N ASP A 114 2.19 -11.01 -16.44
CA ASP A 114 1.09 -11.80 -17.03
C ASP A 114 1.46 -13.27 -17.28
N ASP A 115 2.74 -13.60 -17.42
CA ASP A 115 3.21 -14.98 -17.61
C ASP A 115 3.30 -15.79 -16.31
N THR A 116 3.18 -15.15 -15.11
CA THR A 116 3.21 -15.84 -13.82
C THR A 116 1.97 -16.72 -13.62
N ASP A 117 2.06 -17.75 -12.77
CA ASP A 117 0.92 -18.62 -12.44
C ASP A 117 -0.06 -17.96 -11.44
N GLY A 118 0.41 -17.06 -10.62
CA GLY A 118 -0.35 -16.25 -9.67
C GLY A 118 0.46 -15.04 -9.22
N ILE A 119 -0.19 -14.08 -8.55
CA ILE A 119 0.47 -12.84 -8.13
C ILE A 119 0.16 -12.49 -6.67
N ILE A 120 1.13 -11.92 -5.99
CA ILE A 120 0.95 -11.32 -4.66
C ILE A 120 0.83 -9.81 -4.80
N PHE A 121 -0.30 -9.24 -4.39
CA PHE A 121 -0.50 -7.81 -4.20
C PHE A 121 -0.22 -7.44 -2.76
N ASP A 122 0.84 -6.70 -2.51
CA ASP A 122 1.17 -6.22 -1.17
C ASP A 122 0.67 -4.79 -0.97
N PHE A 123 -0.42 -4.64 -0.22
CA PHE A 123 -1.00 -3.36 0.16
C PHE A 123 -0.63 -2.93 1.58
N ARG A 124 0.25 -3.65 2.26
CA ARG A 124 0.66 -3.30 3.63
C ARG A 124 1.27 -1.91 3.69
N ASN A 125 0.75 -1.08 4.60
CA ASN A 125 1.07 0.35 4.72
C ASN A 125 0.78 1.16 3.44
N GLY A 126 0.04 0.62 2.50
CA GLY A 126 -0.37 1.30 1.28
C GLY A 126 -1.47 2.34 1.56
N LEU A 127 -1.51 3.38 0.72
CA LEU A 127 -2.45 4.48 0.85
C LEU A 127 -2.89 5.01 -0.53
N GLY A 128 -3.62 6.13 -0.54
CA GLY A 128 -3.91 6.88 -1.76
C GLY A 128 -5.36 6.81 -2.22
N PHE A 129 -5.56 7.00 -3.51
CA PHE A 129 -6.88 7.23 -4.11
C PHE A 129 -7.22 6.16 -5.14
N LEU A 130 -8.33 5.45 -4.94
CA LEU A 130 -8.83 4.50 -5.92
C LEU A 130 -9.58 5.20 -7.05
N ASP A 131 -9.30 4.77 -8.29
CA ASP A 131 -10.05 5.11 -9.49
C ASP A 131 -10.64 3.84 -10.10
N PRO A 132 -11.80 3.88 -10.79
CA PRO A 132 -12.34 2.71 -11.49
C PRO A 132 -11.33 2.03 -12.42
N GLN A 133 -10.41 2.77 -13.01
CA GLN A 133 -9.40 2.21 -13.91
C GLN A 133 -8.40 1.29 -13.20
N HIS A 134 -8.16 1.47 -11.89
CA HIS A 134 -7.35 0.50 -11.13
C HIS A 134 -8.06 -0.86 -11.04
N LEU A 135 -9.38 -0.84 -10.89
CA LEU A 135 -10.18 -2.08 -10.86
C LEU A 135 -10.23 -2.77 -12.24
N ASP A 136 -10.21 -1.99 -13.33
CA ASP A 136 -10.18 -2.53 -14.70
C ASP A 136 -8.94 -3.39 -14.96
N LEU A 137 -7.87 -3.23 -14.19
CA LEU A 137 -6.67 -4.07 -14.25
C LEU A 137 -6.93 -5.53 -13.88
N ILE A 138 -8.00 -5.79 -13.10
CA ILE A 138 -8.28 -7.09 -12.48
C ILE A 138 -9.65 -7.62 -12.87
N PHE A 139 -10.64 -6.74 -13.03
CA PHE A 139 -12.02 -7.14 -13.28
C PHE A 139 -12.36 -7.08 -14.76
N PRO A 140 -12.96 -8.14 -15.32
CA PRO A 140 -13.31 -8.18 -16.76
C PRO A 140 -14.48 -7.24 -17.13
N ASN A 141 -15.26 -6.84 -16.15
CA ASN A 141 -16.36 -5.89 -16.32
C ASN A 141 -16.62 -5.11 -15.03
N ARG A 142 -17.31 -4.00 -15.13
CA ARG A 142 -17.57 -3.08 -14.02
C ARG A 142 -18.89 -3.35 -13.27
N SER A 143 -19.65 -4.36 -13.64
CA SER A 143 -20.97 -4.63 -13.05
C SER A 143 -20.91 -4.95 -11.55
N SER A 144 -19.78 -5.44 -11.07
CA SER A 144 -19.54 -5.77 -9.67
C SER A 144 -18.83 -4.67 -8.86
N TYR A 145 -18.54 -3.52 -9.49
CA TYR A 145 -17.86 -2.43 -8.79
C TYR A 145 -18.78 -1.85 -7.72
N PHE A 146 -18.17 -1.41 -6.64
CA PHE A 146 -18.89 -0.82 -5.53
C PHE A 146 -19.51 0.53 -5.91
N SER A 147 -20.58 0.86 -5.23
CA SER A 147 -21.13 2.21 -5.18
C SER A 147 -20.83 2.86 -3.83
N TYR A 148 -20.76 4.16 -3.81
CA TYR A 148 -20.62 4.89 -2.56
C TYR A 148 -21.49 6.14 -2.52
N SER A 149 -21.91 6.53 -1.34
CA SER A 149 -22.64 7.75 -1.09
C SER A 149 -22.29 8.33 0.27
N TYR A 150 -22.51 9.61 0.42
CA TYR A 150 -22.51 10.29 1.71
C TYR A 150 -23.94 10.36 2.25
N ALA A 151 -24.09 10.61 3.53
CA ALA A 151 -25.41 10.68 4.17
C ALA A 151 -26.38 11.66 3.48
N SER A 152 -25.86 12.75 2.93
CA SER A 152 -26.62 13.81 2.24
C SER A 152 -26.21 14.01 0.77
N GLY A 153 -25.31 13.17 0.24
CA GLY A 153 -24.74 13.32 -1.09
C GLY A 153 -25.34 12.39 -2.15
N PRO A 154 -25.06 12.66 -3.44
CA PRO A 154 -25.48 11.78 -4.52
C PRO A 154 -24.78 10.42 -4.42
N LEU A 155 -25.48 9.39 -4.92
CA LEU A 155 -24.88 8.08 -5.11
C LEU A 155 -23.87 8.15 -6.25
N MET A 156 -22.62 7.81 -5.95
CA MET A 156 -21.55 7.64 -6.93
C MET A 156 -21.36 6.14 -7.20
N ASP A 157 -21.50 5.76 -8.45
CA ASP A 157 -21.48 4.36 -8.84
C ASP A 157 -20.31 4.10 -9.80
N PHE A 158 -19.32 3.40 -9.33
CA PHE A 158 -18.13 3.07 -10.10
C PHE A 158 -18.45 2.17 -11.30
N SER A 159 -19.55 1.41 -11.24
CA SER A 159 -19.98 0.60 -12.37
C SER A 159 -20.41 1.42 -13.59
N LYS A 160 -20.83 2.67 -13.38
CA LYS A 160 -21.28 3.59 -14.43
C LYS A 160 -20.18 4.43 -15.06
N ALA A 161 -18.96 4.37 -14.53
CA ALA A 161 -17.82 5.06 -15.15
C ALA A 161 -17.54 4.47 -16.55
N SER A 162 -17.16 5.32 -17.51
CA SER A 162 -16.83 4.85 -18.86
C SER A 162 -15.68 3.85 -18.83
N PRO A 163 -15.83 2.65 -19.43
CA PRO A 163 -14.79 1.64 -19.40
C PRO A 163 -13.58 2.09 -20.23
N ASN A 164 -12.38 1.79 -19.73
CA ASN A 164 -11.18 1.85 -20.54
C ASN A 164 -11.03 0.52 -21.29
N SER A 165 -11.46 0.50 -22.57
CA SER A 165 -11.54 -0.71 -23.39
C SER A 165 -10.18 -1.27 -23.84
N ALA A 166 -9.06 -0.62 -23.49
CA ALA A 166 -7.72 -0.98 -23.98
C ALA A 166 -6.96 -1.95 -23.04
N VAL A 167 -7.54 -2.32 -21.90
CA VAL A 167 -6.83 -3.11 -20.89
C VAL A 167 -7.32 -4.56 -20.89
N SER A 168 -6.39 -5.51 -21.01
CA SER A 168 -6.67 -6.91 -20.68
C SER A 168 -6.49 -7.13 -19.18
N PRO A 169 -7.54 -7.48 -18.42
CA PRO A 169 -7.42 -7.62 -16.99
C PRO A 169 -6.65 -8.90 -16.63
N TYR A 170 -5.83 -8.83 -15.58
CA TYR A 170 -5.18 -9.99 -15.01
C TYR A 170 -6.21 -10.97 -14.44
N ARG A 171 -6.13 -12.26 -14.82
CA ARG A 171 -7.19 -13.24 -14.57
C ARG A 171 -6.78 -14.42 -13.69
N LYS A 172 -5.50 -14.53 -13.36
CA LYS A 172 -4.96 -15.64 -12.56
C LYS A 172 -5.18 -15.40 -11.06
N PRO A 173 -4.94 -16.37 -10.19
CA PRO A 173 -5.09 -16.23 -8.74
C PRO A 173 -4.26 -15.09 -8.16
N ILE A 174 -4.81 -14.44 -7.12
CA ILE A 174 -4.19 -13.31 -6.43
C ILE A 174 -4.20 -13.58 -4.93
N ALA A 175 -3.05 -13.42 -4.27
CA ALA A 175 -2.99 -13.25 -2.83
C ALA A 175 -2.84 -11.77 -2.49
N VAL A 176 -3.63 -11.26 -1.56
CA VAL A 176 -3.63 -9.86 -1.13
C VAL A 176 -3.10 -9.77 0.29
N LEU A 177 -2.01 -9.02 0.49
CA LEU A 177 -1.48 -8.73 1.81
C LEU A 177 -1.97 -7.37 2.30
N ILE A 178 -2.56 -7.34 3.48
CA ILE A 178 -3.03 -6.13 4.17
C ILE A 178 -2.56 -6.09 5.62
N ASN A 179 -2.50 -4.90 6.19
CA ASN A 179 -2.23 -4.70 7.61
C ASN A 179 -2.91 -3.43 8.14
N GLU A 180 -2.70 -3.11 9.41
CA GLU A 180 -3.26 -1.90 10.06
C GLU A 180 -2.78 -0.59 9.42
N GLY A 181 -1.71 -0.60 8.63
CA GLY A 181 -1.25 0.54 7.85
C GLY A 181 -1.91 0.69 6.48
N THR A 182 -2.65 -0.33 6.01
CA THR A 182 -3.40 -0.27 4.75
C THR A 182 -4.59 0.65 4.90
N ARG A 183 -4.71 1.68 4.02
CA ARG A 183 -5.74 2.72 4.18
C ARG A 183 -6.12 3.38 2.86
N GLY A 184 -7.30 3.99 2.84
CA GLY A 184 -7.77 4.77 1.70
C GLY A 184 -8.02 3.94 0.44
N GLY A 185 -7.38 4.31 -0.66
CA GLY A 185 -7.57 3.66 -1.95
C GLY A 185 -7.12 2.21 -1.98
N THR A 186 -6.01 1.88 -1.33
CA THR A 186 -5.53 0.49 -1.25
C THR A 186 -6.45 -0.38 -0.39
N GLU A 187 -7.05 0.18 0.66
CA GLU A 187 -8.04 -0.50 1.48
C GLU A 187 -9.32 -0.80 0.67
N LEU A 188 -9.83 0.18 -0.09
CA LEU A 188 -10.96 -0.05 -1.00
C LEU A 188 -10.65 -1.04 -2.11
N PHE A 189 -9.43 -1.05 -2.61
CA PHE A 189 -9.03 -2.01 -3.63
C PHE A 189 -9.05 -3.43 -3.05
N ALA A 190 -8.47 -3.63 -1.86
CA ALA A 190 -8.53 -4.91 -1.14
C ALA A 190 -10.00 -5.35 -0.91
N TYR A 191 -10.86 -4.43 -0.44
CA TYR A 191 -12.30 -4.70 -0.27
C TYR A 191 -12.97 -5.18 -1.55
N GLN A 192 -12.63 -4.55 -2.69
CA GLN A 192 -13.23 -4.94 -3.96
C GLN A 192 -12.68 -6.28 -4.47
N LEU A 193 -11.37 -6.52 -4.29
CA LEU A 193 -10.71 -7.77 -4.69
C LEU A 193 -11.25 -8.99 -3.93
N ASP A 194 -11.59 -8.83 -2.67
CA ASP A 194 -12.13 -9.90 -1.81
C ASP A 194 -13.48 -10.48 -2.31
N LYS A 195 -14.15 -9.78 -3.23
CA LYS A 195 -15.35 -10.30 -3.92
C LYS A 195 -15.06 -11.36 -4.99
N LEU A 196 -13.79 -11.58 -5.34
CA LEU A 196 -13.38 -12.53 -6.38
C LEU A 196 -12.98 -13.87 -5.78
N GLN A 197 -13.58 -14.96 -6.23
CA GLN A 197 -13.29 -16.32 -5.75
C GLN A 197 -11.83 -16.77 -5.94
N ARG A 198 -11.10 -16.13 -6.87
CA ARG A 198 -9.68 -16.38 -7.14
C ARG A 198 -8.73 -15.52 -6.32
N VAL A 199 -9.25 -14.78 -5.38
CA VAL A 199 -8.49 -13.91 -4.49
C VAL A 199 -8.54 -14.49 -3.08
N VAL A 200 -7.40 -14.49 -2.39
CA VAL A 200 -7.28 -14.79 -0.97
C VAL A 200 -6.60 -13.62 -0.27
N SER A 201 -7.20 -13.09 0.78
CA SER A 201 -6.62 -12.00 1.57
C SER A 201 -5.98 -12.53 2.85
N LEU A 202 -4.78 -12.02 3.16
CA LEU A 202 -3.96 -12.45 4.30
C LEU A 202 -3.36 -11.24 5.02
N GLY A 203 -3.00 -11.44 6.27
CA GLY A 203 -2.31 -10.44 7.09
C GLY A 203 -3.09 -10.02 8.31
N GLU A 204 -3.22 -8.73 8.53
CA GLU A 204 -3.90 -8.16 9.70
C GLU A 204 -5.01 -7.20 9.26
N ALA A 205 -5.99 -6.97 10.12
CA ALA A 205 -7.09 -6.07 9.82
C ALA A 205 -6.58 -4.65 9.54
N THR A 206 -7.22 -3.99 8.57
CA THR A 206 -6.92 -2.60 8.22
C THR A 206 -7.45 -1.63 9.29
N ARG A 207 -7.08 -0.35 9.19
CA ARG A 207 -7.48 0.65 10.18
C ARG A 207 -8.91 1.18 10.00
N GLY A 208 -9.51 0.99 8.83
CA GLY A 208 -10.84 1.52 8.54
C GLY A 208 -10.83 3.02 8.19
N GLU A 209 -9.75 3.54 7.62
CA GLU A 209 -9.59 4.96 7.30
C GLU A 209 -9.95 5.32 5.84
N ILE A 210 -10.83 4.57 5.21
CA ILE A 210 -11.20 4.74 3.80
C ILE A 210 -11.67 6.17 3.50
N SER A 211 -12.52 6.73 4.33
CA SER A 211 -13.11 8.06 4.11
C SER A 211 -12.09 9.20 4.14
N ASN A 212 -11.04 9.07 4.95
CA ASN A 212 -10.08 10.13 5.16
C ASN A 212 -9.21 10.41 3.92
N TYR A 213 -9.00 9.41 3.08
CA TYR A 213 -8.09 9.47 1.94
C TYR A 213 -8.79 9.61 0.59
N LEU A 214 -10.05 9.21 0.49
CA LEU A 214 -10.77 9.31 -0.77
C LEU A 214 -11.27 10.71 -1.08
N PHE A 215 -11.61 11.49 -0.05
CA PHE A 215 -12.48 12.65 -0.25
C PHE A 215 -12.06 13.92 0.50
N GLY A 216 -10.97 13.88 1.27
CA GLY A 216 -10.48 15.01 2.06
C GLY A 216 -11.28 15.28 3.34
N ASP A 217 -10.84 16.28 4.10
CA ASP A 217 -11.34 16.57 5.47
C ASP A 217 -12.82 16.96 5.57
N SER A 218 -13.42 17.47 4.49
CA SER A 218 -14.83 17.89 4.45
C SER A 218 -15.83 16.75 4.64
N PHE A 219 -15.43 15.52 4.42
CA PHE A 219 -16.31 14.35 4.43
C PHE A 219 -16.26 13.51 5.71
N ARG A 220 -15.41 13.87 6.66
CA ARG A 220 -15.27 13.17 7.95
C ARG A 220 -16.57 13.17 8.77
N LYS A 221 -17.49 14.09 8.51
CA LYS A 221 -18.68 14.32 9.36
C LYS A 221 -19.92 13.56 8.88
N GLU A 222 -19.98 13.05 7.66
CA GLU A 222 -21.22 12.59 7.05
C GLU A 222 -21.37 11.09 6.84
N GLY A 223 -20.42 10.28 7.29
CA GLY A 223 -20.48 8.81 7.18
C GLY A 223 -20.53 8.30 5.73
N LEU A 224 -19.46 7.70 5.27
CA LEU A 224 -19.37 7.05 3.97
C LEU A 224 -20.19 5.77 3.97
N ARG A 225 -21.03 5.56 2.95
CA ARG A 225 -21.70 4.29 2.67
C ARG A 225 -21.09 3.66 1.44
N ILE A 226 -20.75 2.37 1.55
CA ILE A 226 -20.29 1.56 0.42
C ILE A 226 -21.29 0.42 0.25
N ASP A 227 -21.81 0.26 -0.96
CA ASP A 227 -22.88 -0.70 -1.27
C ASP A 227 -24.07 -0.59 -0.29
N GLY A 228 -24.41 0.64 0.07
CA GLY A 228 -25.52 0.96 0.99
C GLY A 228 -25.22 0.74 2.48
N LYS A 229 -24.08 0.16 2.84
CA LYS A 229 -23.67 -0.06 4.24
C LYS A 229 -22.82 1.10 4.75
N LEU A 230 -23.07 1.55 5.98
CA LEU A 230 -22.23 2.57 6.62
C LEU A 230 -20.82 2.04 6.83
N PHE A 231 -19.82 2.73 6.28
CA PHE A 231 -18.42 2.33 6.31
C PHE A 231 -17.63 3.22 7.26
N HIS A 232 -18.17 3.49 8.42
CA HIS A 232 -17.54 4.31 9.44
C HIS A 232 -16.78 3.40 10.42
N ASN A 233 -15.45 3.55 10.48
CA ASN A 233 -14.55 2.75 11.33
C ASN A 233 -14.61 1.22 11.11
N ASN A 234 -15.10 0.77 9.98
CA ASN A 234 -15.09 -0.66 9.67
C ASN A 234 -13.75 -1.00 8.99
N SER A 235 -12.87 -1.65 9.74
CA SER A 235 -11.68 -2.28 9.18
C SER A 235 -12.07 -3.44 8.25
N ILE A 236 -11.23 -3.69 7.25
CA ILE A 236 -11.31 -4.88 6.43
C ILE A 236 -10.48 -5.96 7.13
N SER A 237 -11.11 -7.06 7.49
CA SER A 237 -10.41 -8.22 8.02
C SER A 237 -10.01 -9.14 6.86
N PRO A 238 -8.76 -9.63 6.81
CA PRO A 238 -8.36 -10.60 5.81
C PRO A 238 -9.06 -11.95 6.06
N GLU A 239 -9.16 -12.78 5.03
CA GLU A 239 -9.66 -14.15 5.14
C GLU A 239 -8.79 -14.99 6.09
N LYS A 240 -7.45 -14.79 6.00
CA LYS A 240 -6.47 -15.49 6.86
C LYS A 240 -5.70 -14.49 7.69
N ILE A 241 -5.90 -14.52 9.00
CA ILE A 241 -5.18 -13.66 9.94
C ILE A 241 -3.79 -14.26 10.17
N ILE A 242 -2.76 -13.49 9.82
CA ILE A 242 -1.35 -13.81 10.03
C ILE A 242 -0.71 -12.60 10.71
N THR A 243 -0.33 -12.74 11.96
CA THR A 243 0.29 -11.66 12.72
C THR A 243 1.75 -11.46 12.30
N TYR A 244 2.17 -10.20 12.22
CA TYR A 244 3.55 -9.84 11.97
C TYR A 244 3.92 -8.58 12.77
N PRO A 245 4.10 -8.70 14.09
CA PRO A 245 4.39 -7.58 14.98
C PRO A 245 5.61 -6.79 14.53
N TYR A 246 5.61 -5.47 14.75
CA TYR A 246 6.74 -4.60 14.38
C TYR A 246 8.02 -4.93 15.15
N GLU A 247 7.87 -5.45 16.36
CA GLU A 247 8.98 -5.89 17.21
C GLU A 247 9.70 -7.13 16.69
N ASN A 248 9.06 -7.87 15.78
CA ASN A 248 9.69 -9.03 15.16
C ASN A 248 10.74 -8.56 14.14
N THR A 249 12.02 -8.66 14.57
CA THR A 249 13.19 -8.32 13.75
C THR A 249 13.88 -9.56 13.16
N GLU A 250 13.31 -10.74 13.36
CA GLU A 250 13.81 -11.98 12.77
C GLU A 250 13.78 -11.91 11.24
N ARG A 251 14.62 -12.72 10.61
CA ARG A 251 14.61 -12.85 9.16
C ARG A 251 13.37 -13.59 8.70
N GLY A 252 12.76 -13.07 7.65
CA GLY A 252 11.58 -13.65 7.02
C GLY A 252 10.36 -12.73 7.15
N ASP A 253 9.35 -13.06 6.39
CA ASP A 253 8.05 -12.38 6.38
C ASP A 253 6.97 -13.46 6.41
N PRO A 254 6.41 -13.77 7.59
CA PRO A 254 5.43 -14.84 7.73
C PRO A 254 4.14 -14.60 6.92
N GLN A 255 3.79 -13.35 6.68
CA GLN A 255 2.64 -13.00 5.85
C GLN A 255 2.93 -13.28 4.37
N PHE A 256 4.14 -12.95 3.89
CA PHE A 256 4.57 -13.24 2.54
C PHE A 256 4.68 -14.77 2.29
N ASP A 257 5.27 -15.51 3.22
CA ASP A 257 5.36 -16.96 3.13
C ASP A 257 3.97 -17.62 3.12
N ALA A 258 3.04 -17.11 3.93
CA ALA A 258 1.66 -17.58 3.94
C ALA A 258 0.94 -17.26 2.61
N ALA A 259 1.23 -16.13 1.98
CA ALA A 259 0.67 -15.77 0.67
C ALA A 259 1.15 -16.72 -0.44
N ILE A 260 2.44 -17.06 -0.45
CA ILE A 260 2.98 -18.07 -1.38
C ILE A 260 2.24 -19.40 -1.19
N ASN A 261 2.16 -19.89 0.04
CA ASN A 261 1.50 -21.17 0.34
C ASN A 261 0.01 -21.14 -0.04
N ALA A 262 -0.67 -20.03 0.17
CA ALA A 262 -2.08 -19.87 -0.23
C ALA A 262 -2.25 -19.91 -1.75
N LEU A 263 -1.38 -19.23 -2.51
CA LEU A 263 -1.39 -19.30 -3.98
C LEU A 263 -1.13 -20.71 -4.49
N LEU A 264 -0.09 -21.38 -3.97
CA LEU A 264 0.23 -22.76 -4.36
C LEU A 264 -0.91 -23.74 -4.09
N GLY A 265 -1.81 -23.44 -3.16
CA GLY A 265 -3.01 -24.23 -2.91
C GLY A 265 -4.16 -23.97 -3.89
N ILE A 266 -4.09 -22.90 -4.69
CA ILE A 266 -5.14 -22.49 -5.64
C ILE A 266 -4.73 -22.78 -7.09
N ILE A 267 -3.43 -22.65 -7.42
CA ILE A 267 -2.82 -22.90 -8.73
C ILE A 267 -2.31 -24.36 -8.85
#